data_06389ee3f713613d638d3e85897c4651
#
_entry.id   06389ee3f713613d638d3e85897c4651
#
_cell.length_a   1.000
_cell.length_b   1.000
_cell.length_c   1.000
_cell.angle_alpha   90.00
_cell.angle_beta   90.00
_cell.angle_gamma   90.00
#
_symmetry.space_group_name_H-M   'P 1'
#
loop_
_entity.id
_entity.type
_entity.pdbx_description
1 polymer ?
#
loop_
_entity_poly.entity_id
_entity_poly.type
_entity_poly.pdbx_seq_one_letter_code
_entity_poly.pdbx_strand_id
1 'polypeptide(L)'
;MKAPAVAIDVHHALTPELRERIIDDIRTRIQEPSYRLLSPEQLRELARLDTGGPPLVSLYLQLTPERRVGRAWHSAFSALAHQISHVLDKKERAAIEADLGQIERALSDQLPVLGRGVVFFVCRERGIWRQIALPIPLPDQVRFASRPYLRPLLRGWGRHDRMLIALLSRQQSRFFTTHLGNIEEIYRVKGQRIRGMLTRDRRDAVATQVLKDEAKALASMAEMISHEFETSHILLSAPPDMSAAFRDHLSRASLDRVAPFEVSIHASPAEIAAAAAPVQQQVRKRAERQVVDRLCEAAPGAVSTGTQETLDCLRDGRVLSLVADDSYAARGMHCRQCRGLFEPPQTAACPRCGSAELEPVDDLVEAALQHALDQKAAVTFIRDPDCRKAFTAMAPLRAWLRY
;
A
#
# COMPACT_ATOMS: atom_id res chain seq x y z
N MET A 1 -3.53 17.94 12.02
CA MET A 1 -2.22 18.29 12.64
C MET A 1 -1.50 16.99 12.91
N LYS A 2 -0.23 16.83 12.46
CA LYS A 2 0.55 15.62 12.77
C LYS A 2 0.95 15.67 14.25
N ALA A 3 0.88 14.55 14.95
CA ALA A 3 1.38 14.45 16.31
C ALA A 3 2.88 14.77 16.35
N PRO A 4 3.37 15.57 17.29
CA PRO A 4 4.79 15.87 17.40
C PRO A 4 5.60 14.60 17.71
N ALA A 5 6.87 14.56 17.27
CA ALA A 5 7.78 13.49 17.64
C ALA A 5 7.95 13.45 19.17
N VAL A 6 7.82 12.27 19.77
CA VAL A 6 8.01 12.09 21.20
C VAL A 6 9.49 12.10 21.51
N ALA A 7 9.93 13.02 22.39
CA ALA A 7 11.29 13.03 22.89
C ALA A 7 11.43 11.97 23.99
N ILE A 8 12.36 11.04 23.79
CA ILE A 8 12.64 9.95 24.73
C ILE A 8 14.06 10.12 25.26
N ASP A 9 14.22 9.95 26.56
CA ASP A 9 15.51 9.89 27.23
C ASP A 9 15.82 8.42 27.56
N VAL A 10 16.78 7.84 26.84
CA VAL A 10 17.16 6.45 27.04
C VAL A 10 18.50 6.41 27.80
N HIS A 11 18.41 6.31 29.10
CA HIS A 11 19.57 6.08 29.96
C HIS A 11 19.73 4.57 30.22
N HIS A 12 20.70 3.91 29.59
CA HIS A 12 21.17 2.52 29.80
C HIS A 12 20.26 1.36 29.29
N ALA A 13 18.95 1.46 29.29
CA ALA A 13 18.05 0.44 28.72
C ALA A 13 16.63 0.99 28.55
N LEU A 14 15.85 0.35 27.68
CA LEU A 14 14.40 0.55 27.63
C LEU A 14 13.77 -0.12 28.85
N THR A 15 13.28 0.69 29.82
CA THR A 15 12.53 0.15 30.96
C THR A 15 11.20 -0.46 30.48
N PRO A 16 10.62 -1.43 31.22
CA PRO A 16 9.32 -1.98 30.89
C PRO A 16 8.23 -0.92 30.70
N GLU A 17 8.18 0.07 31.58
CA GLU A 17 7.20 1.16 31.53
C GLU A 17 7.38 2.05 30.29
N LEU A 18 8.62 2.30 29.87
CA LEU A 18 8.92 3.06 28.67
C LEU A 18 8.53 2.26 27.41
N ARG A 19 8.75 0.95 27.42
CA ARG A 19 8.31 0.04 26.34
C ARG A 19 6.79 0.09 26.15
N GLU A 20 6.03 -0.08 27.23
CA GLU A 20 4.56 -0.03 27.18
C GLU A 20 4.08 1.32 26.65
N ARG A 21 4.63 2.43 27.14
CA ARG A 21 4.29 3.76 26.63
C ARG A 21 4.55 3.93 25.13
N ILE A 22 5.67 3.43 24.63
CA ILE A 22 6.00 3.48 23.21
C ILE A 22 5.01 2.62 22.41
N ILE A 23 4.70 1.43 22.88
CA ILE A 23 3.74 0.52 22.24
C ILE A 23 2.36 1.17 22.17
N ASP A 24 1.88 1.75 23.25
CA ASP A 24 0.57 2.41 23.31
C ASP A 24 0.52 3.66 22.40
N ASP A 25 1.59 4.45 22.36
CA ASP A 25 1.69 5.60 21.45
C ASP A 25 1.65 5.13 19.98
N ILE A 26 2.39 4.07 19.63
CA ILE A 26 2.39 3.50 18.27
C ILE A 26 1.00 2.99 17.90
N ARG A 27 0.35 2.24 18.79
CA ARG A 27 -1.00 1.72 18.56
C ARG A 27 -2.02 2.84 18.36
N THR A 28 -1.90 3.91 19.14
CA THR A 28 -2.74 5.10 18.98
C THR A 28 -2.51 5.75 17.63
N ARG A 29 -1.24 5.96 17.21
CA ARG A 29 -0.90 6.54 15.90
C ARG A 29 -1.40 5.71 14.74
N ILE A 30 -1.27 4.39 14.79
CA ILE A 30 -1.76 3.48 13.74
C ILE A 30 -3.28 3.58 13.58
N GLN A 31 -4.02 3.94 14.63
CA GLN A 31 -5.46 4.14 14.56
C GLN A 31 -5.87 5.48 13.95
N GLU A 32 -4.97 6.45 13.82
CA GLU A 32 -5.30 7.71 13.16
C GLU A 32 -5.67 7.50 11.68
N PRO A 33 -6.60 8.29 11.13
CA PRO A 33 -7.02 8.18 9.72
C PRO A 33 -5.88 8.32 8.72
N SER A 34 -4.81 9.06 9.07
CA SER A 34 -3.60 9.23 8.27
C SER A 34 -2.77 7.95 8.10
N TYR A 35 -2.93 6.99 9.03
CA TYR A 35 -2.27 5.68 9.02
C TYR A 35 -3.21 4.54 8.60
N ARG A 36 -4.51 4.77 8.55
CA ARG A 36 -5.46 3.74 8.17
C ARG A 36 -5.49 3.57 6.66
N LEU A 37 -4.89 2.49 6.22
CA LEU A 37 -5.31 1.84 4.98
C LEU A 37 -6.64 1.12 5.25
N LEU A 38 -7.40 0.91 4.19
CA LEU A 38 -8.53 -0.02 4.25
C LEU A 38 -8.02 -1.39 4.73
N SER A 39 -8.66 -1.98 5.70
CA SER A 39 -8.30 -3.34 6.10
C SER A 39 -8.63 -4.33 4.97
N PRO A 40 -8.03 -5.53 4.96
CA PRO A 40 -8.44 -6.58 4.02
C PRO A 40 -9.93 -6.90 4.09
N GLU A 41 -10.55 -6.74 5.28
CA GLU A 41 -11.99 -6.90 5.48
C GLU A 41 -12.78 -5.81 4.75
N GLN A 42 -12.37 -4.55 4.90
CA GLN A 42 -13.02 -3.41 4.22
C GLN A 42 -12.89 -3.51 2.70
N LEU A 43 -11.74 -3.96 2.19
CA LEU A 43 -11.59 -4.23 0.76
C LEU A 43 -12.54 -5.32 0.26
N ARG A 44 -12.70 -6.40 1.05
CA ARG A 44 -13.65 -7.48 0.72
C ARG A 44 -15.10 -7.03 0.80
N GLU A 45 -15.45 -6.18 1.77
CA GLU A 45 -16.78 -5.57 1.85
C GLU A 45 -17.07 -4.73 0.61
N LEU A 46 -16.09 -3.94 0.15
CA LEU A 46 -16.21 -3.18 -1.09
C LEU A 46 -16.36 -4.12 -2.30
N ALA A 47 -15.56 -5.17 -2.39
CA ALA A 47 -15.62 -6.13 -3.51
C ALA A 47 -16.97 -6.85 -3.60
N ARG A 48 -17.67 -7.03 -2.47
CA ARG A 48 -19.01 -7.66 -2.41
C ARG A 48 -20.16 -6.74 -2.77
N LEU A 49 -19.91 -5.43 -2.87
CA LEU A 49 -20.94 -4.51 -3.32
C LEU A 49 -21.31 -4.84 -4.77
N ASP A 50 -22.59 -5.08 -4.98
CA ASP A 50 -23.18 -5.31 -6.30
C ASP A 50 -24.56 -4.65 -6.34
N THR A 51 -24.79 -3.78 -7.29
CA THR A 51 -26.07 -3.08 -7.44
C THR A 51 -27.14 -3.94 -8.07
N GLY A 52 -26.76 -5.03 -8.73
CA GLY A 52 -27.69 -5.93 -9.43
C GLY A 52 -28.39 -5.27 -10.63
N GLY A 53 -27.78 -4.24 -11.23
CA GLY A 53 -28.29 -3.57 -12.43
C GLY A 53 -27.96 -2.08 -12.51
N PRO A 54 -28.48 -1.20 -11.62
CA PRO A 54 -28.15 0.23 -11.68
C PRO A 54 -26.65 0.49 -11.62
N PRO A 55 -26.10 1.42 -12.42
CA PRO A 55 -24.67 1.69 -12.42
C PRO A 55 -24.24 2.31 -11.09
N LEU A 56 -23.15 1.81 -10.54
CA LEU A 56 -22.42 2.39 -9.40
C LEU A 56 -21.31 3.28 -9.94
N VAL A 57 -21.26 4.51 -9.43
CA VAL A 57 -20.18 5.45 -9.72
C VAL A 57 -18.98 5.10 -8.89
N SER A 58 -17.83 4.79 -9.51
CA SER A 58 -16.53 4.66 -8.88
C SER A 58 -15.67 5.84 -9.33
N LEU A 59 -15.53 6.87 -8.46
CA LEU A 59 -14.80 8.10 -8.77
C LEU A 59 -13.56 8.21 -7.91
N TYR A 60 -12.41 8.42 -8.55
CA TYR A 60 -11.11 8.68 -7.93
C TYR A 60 -10.67 10.09 -8.27
N LEU A 61 -10.30 10.87 -7.28
CA LEU A 61 -9.88 12.24 -7.46
C LEU A 61 -8.64 12.56 -6.62
N GLN A 62 -7.62 13.15 -7.26
CA GLN A 62 -6.45 13.66 -6.57
C GLN A 62 -6.77 14.99 -5.91
N LEU A 63 -6.37 15.13 -4.64
CA LEU A 63 -6.53 16.33 -3.83
C LEU A 63 -5.15 16.79 -3.32
N THR A 64 -4.18 16.94 -4.21
CA THR A 64 -2.86 17.50 -3.84
C THR A 64 -3.02 18.93 -3.32
N PRO A 65 -2.06 19.46 -2.52
CA PRO A 65 -2.15 20.83 -2.01
C PRO A 65 -2.40 21.86 -3.11
N GLU A 66 -1.77 21.70 -4.28
CA GLU A 66 -1.90 22.59 -5.43
C GLU A 66 -3.34 22.57 -5.99
N ARG A 67 -3.98 21.41 -6.01
CA ARG A 67 -5.35 21.25 -6.51
C ARG A 67 -6.42 21.77 -5.54
N ARG A 68 -6.10 21.92 -4.27
CA ARG A 68 -7.01 22.51 -3.27
C ARG A 68 -7.06 24.03 -3.37
N VAL A 69 -5.95 24.64 -3.81
CA VAL A 69 -5.86 26.09 -4.01
C VAL A 69 -6.65 26.46 -5.27
N GLY A 70 -7.46 27.51 -5.21
CA GLY A 70 -8.21 28.04 -6.35
C GLY A 70 -9.27 27.07 -6.92
N ARG A 71 -9.68 26.04 -6.18
CA ARG A 71 -10.66 25.03 -6.63
C ARG A 71 -10.23 24.27 -7.90
N ALA A 72 -8.93 24.07 -8.14
CA ALA A 72 -8.46 23.32 -9.31
C ALA A 72 -8.97 21.86 -9.34
N TRP A 73 -9.35 21.28 -8.19
CA TRP A 73 -10.03 20.00 -8.11
C TRP A 73 -11.36 19.97 -8.86
N HIS A 74 -12.09 21.10 -8.86
CA HIS A 74 -13.39 21.20 -9.53
C HIS A 74 -13.26 21.03 -11.06
N SER A 75 -12.22 21.61 -11.66
CA SER A 75 -11.94 21.41 -13.10
C SER A 75 -11.66 19.95 -13.42
N ALA A 76 -10.87 19.25 -12.57
CA ALA A 76 -10.60 17.83 -12.72
C ALA A 76 -11.88 16.99 -12.56
N PHE A 77 -12.70 17.30 -11.55
CA PHE A 77 -13.99 16.65 -11.34
C PHE A 77 -14.94 16.85 -12.54
N SER A 78 -15.08 18.10 -13.02
CA SER A 78 -15.93 18.41 -14.19
C SER A 78 -15.46 17.66 -15.45
N ALA A 79 -14.14 17.56 -15.67
CA ALA A 79 -13.60 16.79 -16.78
C ALA A 79 -13.97 15.30 -16.70
N LEU A 80 -13.94 14.71 -15.49
CA LEU A 80 -14.41 13.33 -15.28
C LEU A 80 -15.91 13.20 -15.49
N ALA A 81 -16.72 14.15 -14.98
CA ALA A 81 -18.16 14.15 -15.16
C ALA A 81 -18.57 14.23 -16.64
N HIS A 82 -17.85 15.00 -17.45
CA HIS A 82 -18.11 15.08 -18.90
C HIS A 82 -17.83 13.79 -19.66
N GLN A 83 -16.94 12.92 -19.20
CA GLN A 83 -16.67 11.62 -19.86
C GLN A 83 -17.90 10.69 -19.88
N ILE A 84 -18.90 10.96 -19.08
CA ILE A 84 -20.09 10.13 -18.87
C ILE A 84 -21.12 10.29 -19.99
N SER A 85 -21.19 11.47 -20.59
CA SER A 85 -22.30 11.86 -21.46
C SER A 85 -22.44 11.04 -22.75
N HIS A 86 -21.46 10.20 -23.10
CA HIS A 86 -21.41 9.52 -24.38
C HIS A 86 -21.73 8.02 -24.36
N VAL A 87 -21.90 7.39 -23.19
CA VAL A 87 -21.92 5.91 -23.08
C VAL A 87 -23.25 5.36 -22.55
N LEU A 88 -24.09 6.19 -21.91
CA LEU A 88 -25.25 5.74 -21.12
C LEU A 88 -26.60 6.13 -21.75
N ASP A 89 -27.64 5.34 -21.44
CA ASP A 89 -29.00 5.70 -21.78
C ASP A 89 -29.49 6.95 -21.00
N LYS A 90 -30.66 7.50 -21.39
CA LYS A 90 -31.19 8.74 -20.77
C LYS A 90 -31.50 8.58 -19.28
N LYS A 91 -31.97 7.41 -18.86
CA LYS A 91 -32.35 7.13 -17.46
C LYS A 91 -31.13 6.93 -16.59
N GLU A 92 -30.17 6.12 -17.03
CA GLU A 92 -28.91 5.90 -16.35
C GLU A 92 -28.12 7.20 -16.21
N ARG A 93 -28.10 8.04 -17.25
CA ARG A 93 -27.44 9.36 -17.21
C ARG A 93 -28.03 10.24 -16.13
N ALA A 94 -29.35 10.35 -16.02
CA ALA A 94 -30.00 11.17 -14.99
C ALA A 94 -29.70 10.67 -13.57
N ALA A 95 -29.64 9.36 -13.36
CA ALA A 95 -29.28 8.77 -12.07
C ALA A 95 -27.82 9.11 -11.71
N ILE A 96 -26.89 8.95 -12.64
CA ILE A 96 -25.47 9.25 -12.43
C ILE A 96 -25.21 10.74 -12.25
N GLU A 97 -25.87 11.63 -13.00
CA GLU A 97 -25.77 13.08 -12.80
C GLU A 97 -26.20 13.48 -11.39
N ALA A 98 -27.23 12.85 -10.84
CA ALA A 98 -27.66 13.06 -9.47
C ALA A 98 -26.64 12.55 -8.43
N ASP A 99 -26.02 11.41 -8.69
CA ASP A 99 -24.94 10.85 -7.85
C ASP A 99 -23.69 11.73 -7.87
N LEU A 100 -23.29 12.21 -9.04
CA LEU A 100 -22.17 13.14 -9.19
C LEU A 100 -22.43 14.47 -8.50
N GLY A 101 -23.63 15.02 -8.60
CA GLY A 101 -24.00 16.25 -7.88
C GLY A 101 -23.95 16.08 -6.35
N GLN A 102 -24.18 14.87 -5.84
CA GLN A 102 -23.98 14.56 -4.42
C GLN A 102 -22.49 14.49 -4.06
N ILE A 103 -21.67 13.87 -4.90
CA ILE A 103 -20.22 13.81 -4.73
C ILE A 103 -19.61 15.20 -4.74
N GLU A 104 -20.02 16.08 -5.67
CA GLU A 104 -19.52 17.44 -5.78
C GLU A 104 -19.81 18.27 -4.51
N ARG A 105 -21.01 18.14 -3.97
CA ARG A 105 -21.38 18.78 -2.69
C ARG A 105 -20.51 18.26 -1.54
N ALA A 106 -20.34 16.95 -1.42
CA ALA A 106 -19.49 16.35 -0.40
C ALA A 106 -18.03 16.80 -0.52
N LEU A 107 -17.50 16.93 -1.73
CA LEU A 107 -16.16 17.48 -1.98
C LEU A 107 -16.07 18.94 -1.52
N SER A 108 -17.06 19.77 -1.84
CA SER A 108 -17.08 21.18 -1.46
C SER A 108 -17.11 21.37 0.06
N ASP A 109 -17.92 20.57 0.76
CA ASP A 109 -18.15 20.70 2.20
C ASP A 109 -16.99 20.11 3.04
N GLN A 110 -16.35 19.05 2.57
CA GLN A 110 -15.39 18.26 3.36
C GLN A 110 -13.95 18.37 2.88
N LEU A 111 -13.65 19.20 1.89
CA LEU A 111 -12.31 19.32 1.30
C LEU A 111 -11.16 19.42 2.30
N PRO A 112 -11.27 20.15 3.43
CA PRO A 112 -10.18 20.29 4.40
C PRO A 112 -9.77 18.99 5.09
N VAL A 113 -10.68 18.03 5.26
CA VAL A 113 -10.46 16.78 5.99
C VAL A 113 -10.15 15.60 5.08
N LEU A 114 -10.32 15.76 3.76
CA LEU A 114 -9.96 14.75 2.78
C LEU A 114 -8.44 14.68 2.62
N GLY A 115 -7.90 13.47 2.50
CA GLY A 115 -6.48 13.18 2.32
C GLY A 115 -5.88 13.79 1.04
N ARG A 116 -4.81 13.22 0.51
CA ARG A 116 -4.20 13.63 -0.79
C ARG A 116 -4.96 13.09 -1.99
N GLY A 117 -5.90 12.19 -1.77
CA GLY A 117 -6.85 11.65 -2.72
C GLY A 117 -8.15 11.27 -2.02
N VAL A 118 -9.19 11.06 -2.80
CA VAL A 118 -10.48 10.58 -2.33
C VAL A 118 -11.06 9.61 -3.34
N VAL A 119 -11.77 8.64 -2.83
CA VAL A 119 -12.55 7.69 -3.64
C VAL A 119 -13.99 7.73 -3.19
N PHE A 120 -14.89 7.73 -4.15
CA PHE A 120 -16.32 7.58 -3.94
C PHE A 120 -16.83 6.35 -4.67
N PHE A 121 -17.64 5.55 -3.97
CA PHE A 121 -18.48 4.51 -4.55
C PHE A 121 -19.92 4.85 -4.22
N VAL A 122 -20.70 5.25 -5.23
CA VAL A 122 -22.03 5.82 -5.05
C VAL A 122 -23.04 5.18 -6.00
N CYS A 123 -24.20 4.77 -5.44
CA CYS A 123 -25.38 4.40 -6.18
C CYS A 123 -26.59 4.73 -5.29
N ARG A 124 -27.24 5.87 -5.54
CA ARG A 124 -28.39 6.34 -4.74
C ARG A 124 -29.58 5.38 -4.81
N GLU A 125 -29.82 4.81 -5.97
CA GLU A 125 -30.95 3.86 -6.16
C GLU A 125 -30.81 2.65 -5.21
N ARG A 126 -29.60 2.30 -4.81
CA ARG A 126 -29.31 1.20 -3.88
C ARG A 126 -28.88 1.67 -2.47
N GLY A 127 -28.96 2.95 -2.18
CA GLY A 127 -28.53 3.51 -0.89
C GLY A 127 -27.04 3.33 -0.62
N ILE A 128 -26.22 3.14 -1.66
CA ILE A 128 -24.78 2.97 -1.51
C ILE A 128 -24.11 4.34 -1.51
N TRP A 129 -23.44 4.66 -0.41
CA TRP A 129 -22.55 5.79 -0.27
C TRP A 129 -21.31 5.35 0.48
N ARG A 130 -20.17 5.31 -0.20
CA ARG A 130 -18.87 5.03 0.41
C ARG A 130 -17.88 6.10 -0.03
N GLN A 131 -17.35 6.83 0.94
CA GLN A 131 -16.33 7.86 0.76
C GLN A 131 -15.08 7.43 1.52
N ILE A 132 -13.94 7.41 0.83
CA ILE A 132 -12.67 6.94 1.39
C ILE A 132 -11.63 8.04 1.14
N ALA A 133 -11.19 8.69 2.21
CA ALA A 133 -10.07 9.61 2.15
C ALA A 133 -8.76 8.83 2.05
N LEU A 134 -7.90 9.20 1.10
CA LEU A 134 -6.64 8.54 0.86
C LEU A 134 -5.47 9.45 1.20
N PRO A 135 -4.46 8.98 1.94
CA PRO A 135 -3.26 9.75 2.22
C PRO A 135 -2.33 9.87 1.00
N ILE A 136 -2.62 9.14 -0.08
CA ILE A 136 -1.90 9.16 -1.35
C ILE A 136 -2.78 9.68 -2.49
N PRO A 137 -2.20 10.35 -3.49
CA PRO A 137 -2.91 10.65 -4.72
C PRO A 137 -3.00 9.39 -5.59
N LEU A 138 -4.21 8.99 -5.98
CA LEU A 138 -4.44 8.02 -7.05
C LEU A 138 -4.82 8.76 -8.33
N PRO A 139 -4.56 8.18 -9.52
CA PRO A 139 -4.94 8.81 -10.79
C PRO A 139 -6.43 9.15 -10.85
N ASP A 140 -6.74 10.34 -11.38
CA ASP A 140 -8.13 10.76 -11.60
C ASP A 140 -8.78 9.83 -12.59
N GLN A 141 -9.91 9.28 -12.22
CA GLN A 141 -10.71 8.42 -13.10
C GLN A 141 -12.13 8.24 -12.59
N VAL A 142 -13.02 7.93 -13.49
CA VAL A 142 -14.39 7.55 -13.19
C VAL A 142 -14.75 6.28 -13.96
N ARG A 143 -15.48 5.38 -13.32
CA ARG A 143 -16.01 4.15 -13.92
C ARG A 143 -17.44 3.93 -13.44
N PHE A 144 -18.21 3.28 -14.31
CA PHE A 144 -19.60 2.90 -14.09
C PHE A 144 -19.73 1.41 -14.33
N ALA A 145 -20.17 0.69 -13.33
CA ALA A 145 -20.39 -0.74 -13.40
C ALA A 145 -21.38 -1.15 -12.30
N SER A 146 -21.89 -2.36 -12.31
CA SER A 146 -22.69 -2.89 -11.19
C SER A 146 -21.86 -3.07 -9.91
N ARG A 147 -20.54 -3.13 -10.03
CA ARG A 147 -19.58 -3.33 -8.93
C ARG A 147 -18.57 -2.18 -8.81
N PRO A 148 -18.00 -1.94 -7.62
CA PRO A 148 -16.93 -0.97 -7.43
C PRO A 148 -15.68 -1.31 -8.26
N TYR A 149 -15.04 -0.31 -8.83
CA TYR A 149 -13.76 -0.46 -9.51
C TYR A 149 -12.62 -0.32 -8.51
N LEU A 150 -12.02 -1.43 -8.07
CA LEU A 150 -11.08 -1.51 -6.95
C LEU A 150 -9.60 -1.52 -7.37
N ARG A 151 -9.30 -1.79 -8.62
CA ARG A 151 -7.94 -1.93 -9.14
C ARG A 151 -7.00 -0.77 -8.74
N PRO A 152 -7.40 0.52 -8.81
CA PRO A 152 -6.53 1.62 -8.42
C PRO A 152 -6.20 1.63 -6.93
N LEU A 153 -7.18 1.24 -6.07
CA LEU A 153 -6.94 1.08 -4.63
C LEU A 153 -5.93 -0.02 -4.37
N LEU A 154 -6.11 -1.20 -4.95
CA LEU A 154 -5.22 -2.34 -4.79
C LEU A 154 -3.81 -2.04 -5.33
N ARG A 155 -3.74 -1.34 -6.48
CA ARG A 155 -2.47 -0.85 -7.02
C ARG A 155 -1.80 0.18 -6.11
N GLY A 156 -2.54 1.08 -5.53
CA GLY A 156 -2.05 2.05 -4.55
C GLY A 156 -1.54 1.38 -3.28
N TRP A 157 -2.27 0.37 -2.82
CA TRP A 157 -1.96 -0.38 -1.61
C TRP A 157 -0.59 -1.05 -1.64
N GLY A 158 -0.28 -1.83 -2.64
CA GLY A 158 1.00 -2.51 -2.76
C GLY A 158 2.18 -1.61 -3.18
N ARG A 159 1.98 -0.29 -3.29
CA ARG A 159 3.07 0.67 -3.59
C ARG A 159 3.86 1.11 -2.37
N HIS A 160 3.31 0.94 -1.18
CA HIS A 160 3.78 1.65 0.00
C HIS A 160 4.01 0.72 1.17
N ASP A 161 5.07 -0.09 1.05
CA ASP A 161 5.56 -0.84 2.19
C ASP A 161 5.96 0.12 3.30
N ARG A 162 5.49 -0.16 4.50
CA ARG A 162 5.91 0.60 5.67
C ARG A 162 7.35 0.25 6.01
N MET A 163 8.20 1.25 6.17
CA MET A 163 9.60 1.09 6.55
C MET A 163 9.91 1.93 7.77
N LEU A 164 10.79 1.45 8.61
CA LEU A 164 11.40 2.24 9.67
C LEU A 164 12.66 2.90 9.13
N ILE A 165 12.87 4.19 9.42
CA ILE A 165 14.13 4.89 9.16
C ILE A 165 14.75 5.24 10.50
N ALA A 166 15.95 4.75 10.77
CA ALA A 166 16.74 5.02 11.93
C ALA A 166 17.96 5.87 11.55
N LEU A 167 17.96 7.14 11.99
CA LEU A 167 19.10 8.04 11.88
C LEU A 167 19.77 8.07 13.25
N LEU A 168 21.00 7.57 13.34
CA LEU A 168 21.71 7.43 14.61
C LEU A 168 22.97 8.30 14.61
N SER A 169 23.22 8.95 15.74
CA SER A 169 24.49 9.64 16.03
C SER A 169 24.76 9.61 17.52
N ARG A 170 25.99 9.95 17.92
CA ARG A 170 26.37 10.03 19.35
C ARG A 170 25.66 11.12 20.13
N GLN A 171 25.04 12.10 19.47
CA GLN A 171 24.39 13.23 20.13
C GLN A 171 22.88 13.07 20.20
N GLN A 172 22.30 12.47 19.17
CA GLN A 172 20.87 12.21 19.06
C GLN A 172 20.60 11.10 18.07
N SER A 173 19.47 10.43 18.24
CA SER A 173 18.94 9.47 17.29
C SER A 173 17.50 9.83 16.95
N ARG A 174 17.13 9.64 15.71
CA ARG A 174 15.80 9.99 15.19
C ARG A 174 15.19 8.78 14.47
N PHE A 175 13.94 8.48 14.79
CA PHE A 175 13.19 7.40 14.17
C PHE A 175 12.04 7.98 13.39
N PHE A 176 11.91 7.51 12.14
CA PHE A 176 10.82 7.89 11.25
C PHE A 176 10.13 6.63 10.76
N THR A 177 8.84 6.72 10.50
CA THR A 177 8.12 5.73 9.73
C THR A 177 7.79 6.27 8.35
N THR A 178 7.92 5.41 7.35
CA THR A 178 7.35 5.70 6.03
C THR A 178 6.00 5.02 5.94
N HIS A 179 5.00 5.78 5.54
CA HIS A 179 3.68 5.23 5.33
C HIS A 179 2.99 5.96 4.18
N LEU A 180 2.60 5.19 3.15
CA LEU A 180 1.88 5.72 1.99
C LEU A 180 2.56 6.93 1.33
N GLY A 181 3.90 6.90 1.23
CA GLY A 181 4.69 7.99 0.66
C GLY A 181 4.86 9.21 1.57
N ASN A 182 4.34 9.17 2.79
CA ASN A 182 4.62 10.15 3.82
C ASN A 182 5.76 9.66 4.71
N ILE A 183 6.57 10.59 5.18
CA ILE A 183 7.58 10.35 6.21
C ILE A 183 7.20 11.14 7.44
N GLU A 184 7.21 10.48 8.58
CA GLU A 184 6.87 11.07 9.86
C GLU A 184 7.93 10.74 10.90
N GLU A 185 8.46 11.75 11.59
CA GLU A 185 9.33 11.56 12.75
C GLU A 185 8.45 11.13 13.94
N ILE A 186 8.67 9.90 14.40
CA ILE A 186 7.90 9.33 15.51
C ILE A 186 8.58 9.50 16.84
N TYR A 187 9.92 9.29 16.87
CA TYR A 187 10.69 9.40 18.09
C TYR A 187 12.01 10.11 17.88
N ARG A 188 12.43 10.85 18.90
CA ARG A 188 13.74 11.49 19.01
C ARG A 188 14.38 11.13 20.35
N VAL A 189 15.55 10.51 20.30
CA VAL A 189 16.30 10.06 21.46
C VAL A 189 17.52 10.95 21.61
N LYS A 190 17.77 11.48 22.81
CA LYS A 190 18.98 12.24 23.12
C LYS A 190 20.10 11.27 23.47
N GLY A 191 21.27 11.47 22.86
CA GLY A 191 22.48 10.73 23.18
C GLY A 191 23.04 11.08 24.54
N GLN A 192 23.75 10.15 25.14
CA GLN A 192 24.40 10.36 26.43
C GLN A 192 25.67 11.22 26.30
N ARG A 193 25.82 12.20 27.17
CA ARG A 193 27.03 12.98 27.24
C ARG A 193 27.93 12.43 28.37
N ILE A 194 29.16 12.03 28.03
CA ILE A 194 30.16 11.64 29.00
C ILE A 194 30.61 12.91 29.75
N ARG A 195 30.26 13.02 31.01
CA ARG A 195 30.66 14.10 31.89
C ARG A 195 31.71 13.61 32.87
N GLY A 196 32.76 14.39 33.13
CA GLY A 196 33.76 14.14 34.16
C GLY A 196 35.21 14.25 33.67
N MET A 197 36.14 14.51 34.61
CA MET A 197 37.58 14.47 34.37
C MET A 197 38.06 13.01 34.42
N LEU A 198 38.20 12.39 33.26
CA LEU A 198 38.74 11.04 33.08
C LEU A 198 40.09 11.12 32.36
N THR A 199 41.01 10.20 32.68
CA THR A 199 42.21 9.98 31.84
C THR A 199 41.79 9.55 30.45
N ARG A 200 42.68 9.74 29.45
CA ARG A 200 42.39 9.45 28.06
C ARG A 200 41.91 8.00 27.87
N ASP A 201 42.65 7.02 28.39
CA ASP A 201 42.33 5.58 28.27
C ASP A 201 41.02 5.21 28.95
N ARG A 202 40.73 5.78 30.14
CA ARG A 202 39.42 5.57 30.80
C ARG A 202 38.31 6.23 30.08
N ARG A 203 38.53 7.37 29.41
CA ARG A 203 37.53 8.06 28.61
C ARG A 203 37.18 7.25 27.39
N ASP A 204 38.15 6.65 26.71
CA ASP A 204 37.93 5.83 25.51
C ASP A 204 37.20 4.52 25.86
N ALA A 205 37.55 3.86 26.96
CA ALA A 205 36.87 2.68 27.45
C ALA A 205 35.39 2.97 27.82
N VAL A 206 35.17 4.07 28.57
CA VAL A 206 33.81 4.52 28.94
C VAL A 206 33.02 4.91 27.70
N ALA A 207 33.62 5.61 26.73
CA ALA A 207 32.97 5.99 25.48
C ALA A 207 32.53 4.76 24.67
N THR A 208 33.37 3.71 24.62
CA THR A 208 33.05 2.46 23.94
C THR A 208 31.91 1.71 24.64
N GLN A 209 31.90 1.68 25.99
CA GLN A 209 30.81 1.04 26.73
C GLN A 209 29.51 1.79 26.58
N VAL A 210 29.51 3.10 26.68
CA VAL A 210 28.32 3.96 26.45
C VAL A 210 27.76 3.76 25.04
N LEU A 211 28.63 3.69 24.02
CA LEU A 211 28.23 3.42 22.64
C LEU A 211 27.49 2.08 22.51
N LYS A 212 28.03 1.02 23.14
CA LYS A 212 27.42 -0.32 23.11
C LYS A 212 26.04 -0.34 23.79
N ASP A 213 25.97 0.27 24.99
CA ASP A 213 24.72 0.31 25.76
C ASP A 213 23.65 1.12 25.05
N GLU A 214 24.03 2.26 24.44
CA GLU A 214 23.14 3.10 23.66
C GLU A 214 22.70 2.36 22.38
N ALA A 215 23.62 1.72 21.65
CA ALA A 215 23.32 0.96 20.46
C ALA A 215 22.36 -0.22 20.75
N LYS A 216 22.54 -0.90 21.88
CA LYS A 216 21.65 -1.97 22.35
C LYS A 216 20.23 -1.45 22.61
N ALA A 217 20.11 -0.31 23.31
CA ALA A 217 18.81 0.29 23.59
C ALA A 217 18.10 0.75 22.31
N LEU A 218 18.83 1.39 21.38
CA LEU A 218 18.31 1.83 20.09
C LEU A 218 17.91 0.66 19.18
N ALA A 219 18.66 -0.44 19.17
CA ALA A 219 18.34 -1.66 18.45
C ALA A 219 17.04 -2.29 18.97
N SER A 220 16.93 -2.43 20.29
CA SER A 220 15.71 -2.93 20.94
C SER A 220 14.49 -2.04 20.64
N MET A 221 14.68 -0.72 20.62
CA MET A 221 13.62 0.24 20.25
C MET A 221 13.24 0.09 18.77
N ALA A 222 14.20 -0.04 17.86
CA ALA A 222 13.95 -0.22 16.44
C ALA A 222 13.18 -1.52 16.16
N GLU A 223 13.52 -2.61 16.83
CA GLU A 223 12.80 -3.89 16.70
C GLU A 223 11.35 -3.79 17.18
N MET A 224 11.14 -3.16 18.33
CA MET A 224 9.80 -2.93 18.89
C MET A 224 8.96 -2.06 17.95
N ILE A 225 9.49 -0.94 17.47
CA ILE A 225 8.82 -0.07 16.51
C ILE A 225 8.52 -0.84 15.22
N SER A 226 9.51 -1.59 14.72
CA SER A 226 9.39 -2.38 13.49
C SER A 226 8.31 -3.46 13.61
N HIS A 227 8.17 -4.08 14.77
CA HIS A 227 7.15 -5.07 15.06
C HIS A 227 5.75 -4.45 15.14
N GLU A 228 5.56 -3.42 15.94
CA GLU A 228 4.24 -2.80 16.14
C GLU A 228 3.73 -2.08 14.88
N PHE A 229 4.60 -1.46 14.09
CA PHE A 229 4.24 -0.87 12.80
C PHE A 229 4.22 -1.86 11.64
N GLU A 230 4.60 -3.12 11.86
CA GLU A 230 4.71 -4.15 10.80
C GLU A 230 5.57 -3.66 9.63
N THR A 231 6.75 -3.09 9.93
CA THR A 231 7.61 -2.56 8.88
C THR A 231 8.32 -3.67 8.11
N SER A 232 8.43 -3.49 6.80
CA SER A 232 9.12 -4.46 5.92
C SER A 232 10.64 -4.39 6.05
N HIS A 233 11.20 -3.18 6.22
CA HIS A 233 12.64 -2.92 6.27
C HIS A 233 12.98 -1.82 7.28
N ILE A 234 14.26 -1.81 7.68
CA ILE A 234 14.88 -0.76 8.51
C ILE A 234 15.93 -0.06 7.65
N LEU A 235 15.74 1.19 7.32
CA LEU A 235 16.73 2.03 6.65
C LEU A 235 17.63 2.67 7.71
N LEU A 236 18.91 2.32 7.72
CA LEU A 236 19.85 2.74 8.75
C LEU A 236 20.87 3.73 8.20
N SER A 237 20.92 4.92 8.77
CA SER A 237 21.99 5.92 8.60
C SER A 237 22.66 6.17 9.93
N ALA A 238 23.93 5.81 10.03
CA ALA A 238 24.73 5.95 11.25
C ALA A 238 26.23 5.99 10.93
N PRO A 239 27.08 6.59 11.79
CA PRO A 239 28.53 6.43 11.73
C PRO A 239 28.91 4.94 11.79
N PRO A 240 30.05 4.53 11.20
CA PRO A 240 30.41 3.11 11.06
C PRO A 240 30.44 2.35 12.39
N ASP A 241 30.99 2.94 13.44
CA ASP A 241 31.06 2.35 14.78
C ASP A 241 29.69 2.15 15.42
N MET A 242 28.82 3.14 15.32
CA MET A 242 27.42 3.05 15.79
C MET A 242 26.62 2.06 14.96
N SER A 243 26.79 2.06 13.65
CA SER A 243 26.13 1.11 12.75
C SER A 243 26.50 -0.34 13.06
N ALA A 244 27.78 -0.63 13.29
CA ALA A 244 28.26 -1.94 13.70
C ALA A 244 27.64 -2.36 15.02
N ALA A 245 27.79 -1.53 16.06
CA ALA A 245 27.25 -1.81 17.39
C ALA A 245 25.71 -1.99 17.36
N PHE A 246 24.98 -1.20 16.59
CA PHE A 246 23.53 -1.33 16.45
C PHE A 246 23.14 -2.66 15.81
N ARG A 247 23.84 -3.07 14.73
CA ARG A 247 23.60 -4.33 14.03
C ARG A 247 23.89 -5.57 14.88
N ASP A 248 24.92 -5.50 15.72
CA ASP A 248 25.30 -6.59 16.65
C ASP A 248 24.23 -6.91 17.68
N HIS A 249 23.32 -5.95 17.94
CA HIS A 249 22.22 -6.10 18.89
C HIS A 249 20.86 -6.37 18.26
N LEU A 250 20.77 -6.46 16.93
CA LEU A 250 19.55 -6.85 16.24
C LEU A 250 19.41 -8.37 16.19
N SER A 251 18.17 -8.86 16.24
CA SER A 251 17.85 -10.24 15.89
C SER A 251 18.23 -10.52 14.44
N ARG A 252 18.50 -11.79 14.10
CA ARG A 252 18.83 -12.19 12.73
C ARG A 252 17.73 -11.79 11.74
N ALA A 253 16.46 -11.96 12.10
CA ALA A 253 15.33 -11.59 11.26
C ALA A 253 15.26 -10.08 11.00
N SER A 254 15.65 -9.25 11.97
CA SER A 254 15.72 -7.79 11.81
C SER A 254 16.94 -7.39 11.01
N LEU A 255 18.08 -8.02 11.24
CA LEU A 255 19.33 -7.75 10.54
C LEU A 255 19.20 -7.97 9.02
N ASP A 256 18.52 -9.03 8.60
CA ASP A 256 18.26 -9.35 7.19
C ASP A 256 17.40 -8.28 6.49
N ARG A 257 16.68 -7.48 7.27
CA ARG A 257 15.82 -6.39 6.78
C ARG A 257 16.48 -5.00 6.85
N VAL A 258 17.73 -4.91 7.34
CA VAL A 258 18.44 -3.63 7.40
C VAL A 258 19.02 -3.28 6.04
N ALA A 259 18.60 -2.16 5.47
CA ALA A 259 19.17 -1.59 4.26
C ALA A 259 20.05 -0.36 4.59
N PRO A 260 21.24 -0.25 4.00
CA PRO A 260 22.09 0.92 4.16
C PRO A 260 21.42 2.14 3.50
N PHE A 261 21.58 3.28 4.17
CA PHE A 261 20.95 4.52 3.78
C PHE A 261 21.80 5.67 4.29
N GLU A 262 22.06 6.66 3.46
CA GLU A 262 22.93 7.78 3.83
C GLU A 262 22.13 9.08 3.77
N VAL A 263 22.00 9.71 4.92
CA VAL A 263 21.41 11.03 5.05
C VAL A 263 21.89 11.69 6.35
N SER A 264 21.97 13.03 6.37
CA SER A 264 22.34 13.78 7.58
C SER A 264 21.35 13.53 8.70
N ILE A 265 21.87 13.43 9.95
CA ILE A 265 21.04 13.39 11.17
C ILE A 265 20.13 14.62 11.32
N HIS A 266 20.50 15.74 10.69
CA HIS A 266 19.76 17.00 10.71
C HIS A 266 18.84 17.18 9.49
N ALA A 267 18.79 16.20 8.60
CA ALA A 267 17.97 16.28 7.39
C ALA A 267 16.49 16.53 7.71
N SER A 268 15.87 17.31 6.88
CA SER A 268 14.42 17.54 6.89
C SER A 268 13.67 16.29 6.42
N PRO A 269 12.38 16.14 6.75
CA PRO A 269 11.57 15.03 6.25
C PRO A 269 11.55 14.93 4.72
N ALA A 270 11.64 16.05 4.00
CA ALA A 270 11.69 16.08 2.54
C ALA A 270 13.02 15.50 2.00
N GLU A 271 14.15 15.87 2.59
CA GLU A 271 15.47 15.32 2.23
C GLU A 271 15.56 13.82 2.55
N ILE A 272 15.02 13.41 3.69
CA ILE A 272 14.93 11.99 4.07
C ILE A 272 14.07 11.23 3.06
N ALA A 273 12.93 11.79 2.63
CA ALA A 273 12.06 11.20 1.63
C ALA A 273 12.77 11.01 0.29
N ALA A 274 13.49 12.04 -0.16
CA ALA A 274 14.24 12.00 -1.41
C ALA A 274 15.34 10.93 -1.38
N ALA A 275 16.08 10.84 -0.27
CA ALA A 275 17.14 9.84 -0.10
C ALA A 275 16.59 8.42 0.08
N ALA A 276 15.43 8.24 0.71
CA ALA A 276 14.81 6.93 0.92
C ALA A 276 14.17 6.36 -0.35
N ALA A 277 13.70 7.21 -1.27
CA ALA A 277 12.97 6.79 -2.46
C ALA A 277 13.72 5.75 -3.33
N PRO A 278 15.02 5.90 -3.67
CA PRO A 278 15.74 4.90 -4.45
C PRO A 278 15.90 3.58 -3.68
N VAL A 279 16.12 3.62 -2.38
CA VAL A 279 16.24 2.41 -1.54
C VAL A 279 14.91 1.66 -1.50
N GLN A 280 13.79 2.37 -1.31
CA GLN A 280 12.45 1.80 -1.37
C GLN A 280 12.16 1.15 -2.72
N GLN A 281 12.59 1.78 -3.81
CA GLN A 281 12.44 1.22 -5.15
C GLN A 281 13.24 -0.07 -5.32
N GLN A 282 14.49 -0.13 -4.84
CA GLN A 282 15.31 -1.33 -4.90
C GLN A 282 14.73 -2.48 -4.06
N VAL A 283 14.23 -2.19 -2.87
CA VAL A 283 13.56 -3.17 -2.00
C VAL A 283 12.36 -3.78 -2.72
N ARG A 284 11.50 -2.94 -3.29
CA ARG A 284 10.33 -3.40 -4.07
C ARG A 284 10.75 -4.25 -5.28
N LYS A 285 11.74 -3.78 -6.05
CA LYS A 285 12.25 -4.54 -7.19
C LYS A 285 12.73 -5.93 -6.79
N ARG A 286 13.47 -6.03 -5.66
CA ARG A 286 13.93 -7.34 -5.14
C ARG A 286 12.75 -8.23 -4.73
N ALA A 287 11.75 -7.68 -4.05
CA ALA A 287 10.55 -8.41 -3.65
C ALA A 287 9.75 -8.91 -4.87
N GLU A 288 9.55 -8.06 -5.87
CA GLU A 288 8.89 -8.45 -7.13
C GLU A 288 9.70 -9.53 -7.87
N ARG A 289 11.02 -9.39 -7.92
CA ARG A 289 11.91 -10.40 -8.52
C ARG A 289 11.78 -11.75 -7.84
N GLN A 290 11.78 -11.77 -6.50
CA GLN A 290 11.58 -13.02 -5.74
C GLN A 290 10.23 -13.68 -6.03
N VAL A 291 9.15 -12.88 -6.21
CA VAL A 291 7.85 -13.42 -6.61
C VAL A 291 7.93 -14.08 -7.98
N VAL A 292 8.56 -13.42 -8.96
CA VAL A 292 8.71 -13.93 -10.33
C VAL A 292 9.57 -15.20 -10.34
N ASP A 293 10.72 -15.20 -9.66
CA ASP A 293 11.63 -16.33 -9.58
C ASP A 293 10.93 -17.56 -8.95
N ARG A 294 10.21 -17.38 -7.84
CA ARG A 294 9.42 -18.46 -7.23
C ARG A 294 8.33 -19.00 -8.16
N LEU A 295 7.68 -18.16 -8.95
CA LEU A 295 6.69 -18.61 -9.94
C LEU A 295 7.33 -19.45 -11.04
N CYS A 296 8.57 -19.13 -11.42
CA CYS A 296 9.34 -19.92 -12.39
C CYS A 296 9.77 -21.29 -11.83
N GLU A 297 10.13 -21.34 -10.56
CA GLU A 297 10.65 -22.53 -9.86
C GLU A 297 9.55 -23.41 -9.25
N ALA A 298 8.30 -22.98 -9.33
CA ALA A 298 7.19 -23.67 -8.68
C ALA A 298 6.95 -25.07 -9.27
N ALA A 299 6.61 -26.00 -8.39
CA ALA A 299 6.26 -27.36 -8.80
C ALA A 299 5.01 -27.37 -9.70
N PRO A 300 4.89 -28.29 -10.64
CA PRO A 300 3.69 -28.48 -11.44
C PRO A 300 2.44 -28.61 -10.55
N GLY A 301 1.39 -27.85 -10.88
CA GLY A 301 0.15 -27.83 -10.11
C GLY A 301 0.12 -26.89 -8.89
N ALA A 302 1.27 -26.36 -8.45
CA ALA A 302 1.31 -25.35 -7.37
C ALA A 302 0.96 -23.95 -7.87
N VAL A 303 1.10 -23.71 -9.17
CA VAL A 303 0.80 -22.42 -9.82
C VAL A 303 0.04 -22.65 -11.12
N SER A 304 -0.76 -21.68 -11.52
CA SER A 304 -1.40 -21.68 -12.84
C SER A 304 -0.37 -21.39 -13.93
N THR A 305 -0.54 -21.98 -15.12
CA THR A 305 0.43 -21.90 -16.23
C THR A 305 0.13 -20.73 -17.18
N GLY A 306 -1.09 -20.18 -17.15
CA GLY A 306 -1.53 -19.12 -18.07
C GLY A 306 -2.72 -18.32 -17.56
N THR A 307 -3.10 -17.30 -18.33
CA THR A 307 -4.21 -16.40 -17.97
C THR A 307 -5.52 -17.16 -17.83
N GLN A 308 -5.93 -17.96 -18.84
CA GLN A 308 -7.20 -18.66 -18.80
C GLN A 308 -7.26 -19.69 -17.66
N GLU A 309 -6.20 -20.44 -17.42
CA GLU A 309 -6.14 -21.35 -16.29
C GLU A 309 -6.25 -20.62 -14.95
N THR A 310 -5.62 -19.43 -14.85
CA THR A 310 -5.76 -18.58 -13.64
C THR A 310 -7.22 -18.18 -13.42
N LEU A 311 -7.94 -17.79 -14.48
CA LEU A 311 -9.36 -17.44 -14.41
C LEU A 311 -10.23 -18.64 -14.02
N ASP A 312 -9.90 -19.82 -14.52
CA ASP A 312 -10.58 -21.07 -14.17
C ASP A 312 -10.33 -21.43 -12.68
N CYS A 313 -9.10 -21.32 -12.21
CA CYS A 313 -8.75 -21.53 -10.80
C CYS A 313 -9.44 -20.50 -9.87
N LEU A 314 -9.58 -19.23 -10.30
CA LEU A 314 -10.34 -18.22 -9.55
C LEU A 314 -11.82 -18.62 -9.43
N ARG A 315 -12.44 -19.08 -10.49
CA ARG A 315 -13.82 -19.56 -10.44
C ARG A 315 -13.97 -20.75 -9.49
N ASP A 316 -13.02 -21.68 -9.53
CA ASP A 316 -13.04 -22.92 -8.72
C ASP A 316 -12.62 -22.70 -7.27
N GLY A 317 -12.31 -21.46 -6.84
CA GLY A 317 -11.94 -21.14 -5.46
C GLY A 317 -10.54 -21.63 -5.04
N ARG A 318 -9.69 -21.99 -6.00
CA ARG A 318 -8.38 -22.62 -5.77
C ARG A 318 -7.23 -21.63 -5.58
N VAL A 319 -7.47 -20.34 -5.78
CA VAL A 319 -6.41 -19.33 -5.74
C VAL A 319 -6.06 -18.96 -4.29
N LEU A 320 -4.77 -19.09 -3.95
CA LEU A 320 -4.18 -18.61 -2.71
C LEU A 320 -3.71 -17.16 -2.84
N SER A 321 -3.02 -16.86 -3.94
CA SER A 321 -2.51 -15.53 -4.24
C SER A 321 -2.53 -15.29 -5.75
N LEU A 322 -3.11 -14.16 -6.15
CA LEU A 322 -3.16 -13.70 -7.54
C LEU A 322 -1.99 -12.75 -7.81
N VAL A 323 -1.26 -13.00 -8.88
CA VAL A 323 -0.17 -12.15 -9.37
C VAL A 323 -0.55 -11.61 -10.75
N ALA A 324 -0.47 -10.28 -10.90
CA ALA A 324 -0.88 -9.60 -12.12
C ALA A 324 0.21 -8.63 -12.60
N ASP A 325 0.42 -8.55 -13.90
CA ASP A 325 1.15 -7.43 -14.51
C ASP A 325 0.35 -6.13 -14.30
N ASP A 326 0.99 -5.16 -13.68
CA ASP A 326 0.35 -3.86 -13.36
C ASP A 326 -0.19 -3.12 -14.59
N SER A 327 0.44 -3.31 -15.76
CA SER A 327 0.02 -2.67 -17.02
C SER A 327 -0.93 -3.52 -17.85
N TYR A 328 -1.12 -4.78 -17.52
CA TYR A 328 -2.00 -5.65 -18.32
C TYR A 328 -3.43 -5.13 -18.29
N ALA A 329 -3.97 -4.92 -19.46
CA ALA A 329 -5.35 -4.51 -19.68
C ALA A 329 -5.94 -5.38 -20.78
N ALA A 330 -7.00 -6.08 -20.48
CA ALA A 330 -7.72 -6.92 -21.42
C ALA A 330 -9.22 -6.78 -21.18
N ARG A 331 -9.97 -6.83 -22.26
CA ARG A 331 -11.42 -7.07 -22.21
C ARG A 331 -11.68 -8.55 -22.08
N GLY A 332 -12.82 -8.91 -21.54
CA GLY A 332 -13.22 -10.29 -21.36
C GLY A 332 -14.71 -10.49 -21.42
N MET A 333 -15.13 -11.69 -21.07
CA MET A 333 -16.52 -12.08 -20.92
C MET A 333 -16.73 -12.73 -19.56
N HIS A 334 -17.84 -12.46 -18.94
CA HIS A 334 -18.32 -13.11 -17.72
C HIS A 334 -19.57 -13.95 -18.07
N CYS A 335 -19.58 -15.20 -17.69
CA CYS A 335 -20.75 -16.06 -17.82
C CYS A 335 -21.61 -15.97 -16.54
N ARG A 336 -22.85 -15.49 -16.66
CA ARG A 336 -23.78 -15.41 -15.51
C ARG A 336 -24.08 -16.77 -14.90
N GLN A 337 -24.17 -17.81 -15.71
CA GLN A 337 -24.55 -19.14 -15.25
C GLN A 337 -23.44 -19.84 -14.47
N CYS A 338 -22.20 -19.92 -15.01
CA CYS A 338 -21.10 -20.62 -14.36
C CYS A 338 -20.12 -19.70 -13.63
N ARG A 339 -20.34 -18.37 -13.67
CA ARG A 339 -19.48 -17.33 -13.11
C ARG A 339 -18.03 -17.36 -13.63
N GLY A 340 -17.80 -18.01 -14.76
CA GLY A 340 -16.48 -18.05 -15.41
C GLY A 340 -16.14 -16.71 -16.02
N LEU A 341 -14.86 -16.34 -15.94
CA LEU A 341 -14.24 -15.23 -16.67
C LEU A 341 -13.43 -15.81 -17.83
N PHE A 342 -13.50 -15.17 -18.98
CA PHE A 342 -12.82 -15.62 -20.18
C PHE A 342 -12.23 -14.44 -20.95
N GLU A 343 -11.13 -14.66 -21.64
CA GLU A 343 -10.76 -13.83 -22.77
C GLU A 343 -11.88 -13.93 -23.83
N PRO A 344 -12.09 -12.92 -24.70
CA PRO A 344 -13.22 -12.93 -25.63
C PRO A 344 -13.29 -14.24 -26.40
N PRO A 345 -14.37 -15.03 -26.27
CA PRO A 345 -14.49 -16.31 -26.98
C PRO A 345 -14.74 -16.09 -28.46
N GLN A 346 -14.34 -17.05 -29.28
CA GLN A 346 -14.63 -17.08 -30.72
C GLN A 346 -16.09 -17.44 -31.01
N THR A 347 -16.84 -17.91 -30.00
CA THR A 347 -18.24 -18.34 -30.12
C THR A 347 -19.16 -17.50 -29.25
N ALA A 348 -20.45 -17.41 -29.63
CA ALA A 348 -21.46 -16.67 -28.86
C ALA A 348 -21.91 -17.38 -27.56
N ALA A 349 -21.36 -18.55 -27.25
CA ALA A 349 -21.71 -19.35 -26.09
C ALA A 349 -20.51 -19.51 -25.13
N CYS A 350 -20.78 -19.67 -23.85
CA CYS A 350 -19.77 -19.93 -22.85
C CYS A 350 -18.96 -21.20 -23.19
N PRO A 351 -17.64 -21.10 -23.33
CA PRO A 351 -16.80 -22.23 -23.72
C PRO A 351 -16.84 -23.38 -22.71
N ARG A 352 -17.36 -23.14 -21.50
CA ARG A 352 -17.38 -24.13 -20.44
C ARG A 352 -18.74 -24.77 -20.18
N CYS A 353 -19.82 -23.98 -20.10
CA CYS A 353 -21.15 -24.50 -19.78
C CYS A 353 -22.13 -24.41 -20.91
N GLY A 354 -21.74 -23.87 -22.09
CA GLY A 354 -22.58 -23.73 -23.25
C GLY A 354 -23.66 -22.65 -23.16
N SER A 355 -23.76 -21.90 -22.06
CA SER A 355 -24.75 -20.85 -21.89
C SER A 355 -24.50 -19.68 -22.80
N ALA A 356 -25.60 -19.10 -23.36
CA ALA A 356 -25.57 -17.86 -24.13
C ALA A 356 -25.54 -16.58 -23.20
N GLU A 357 -25.64 -16.74 -21.88
CA GLU A 357 -25.67 -15.63 -20.94
C GLU A 357 -24.27 -15.10 -20.67
N LEU A 358 -23.66 -14.52 -21.68
CA LEU A 358 -22.35 -13.89 -21.61
C LEU A 358 -22.46 -12.36 -21.51
N GLU A 359 -21.77 -11.78 -20.58
CA GLU A 359 -21.67 -10.33 -20.43
C GLU A 359 -20.25 -9.85 -20.75
N PRO A 360 -20.09 -8.75 -21.50
CA PRO A 360 -18.79 -8.16 -21.74
C PRO A 360 -18.22 -7.58 -20.44
N VAL A 361 -16.92 -7.76 -20.25
CA VAL A 361 -16.14 -7.20 -19.15
C VAL A 361 -15.07 -6.29 -19.73
N ASP A 362 -15.13 -5.00 -19.41
CA ASP A 362 -14.18 -4.01 -19.94
C ASP A 362 -12.78 -4.13 -19.36
N ASP A 363 -12.65 -4.59 -18.11
CA ASP A 363 -11.38 -4.84 -17.43
C ASP A 363 -11.40 -6.24 -16.80
N LEU A 364 -10.85 -7.21 -17.54
CA LEU A 364 -10.75 -8.61 -17.11
C LEU A 364 -9.90 -8.77 -15.84
N VAL A 365 -8.88 -7.91 -15.69
CA VAL A 365 -8.03 -7.92 -14.51
C VAL A 365 -8.82 -7.47 -13.29
N GLU A 366 -9.62 -6.40 -13.39
CA GLU A 366 -10.51 -5.95 -12.31
C GLU A 366 -11.46 -7.08 -11.88
N ALA A 367 -12.09 -7.74 -12.83
CA ALA A 367 -12.99 -8.86 -12.53
C ALA A 367 -12.25 -10.01 -11.82
N ALA A 368 -11.04 -10.34 -12.26
CA ALA A 368 -10.20 -11.35 -11.62
C ALA A 368 -9.81 -10.94 -10.19
N LEU A 369 -9.48 -9.66 -9.96
CA LEU A 369 -9.17 -9.11 -8.64
C LEU A 369 -10.37 -9.22 -7.69
N GLN A 370 -11.57 -8.91 -8.16
CA GLN A 370 -12.79 -9.05 -7.36
C GLN A 370 -13.02 -10.51 -6.94
N HIS A 371 -12.89 -11.47 -7.88
CA HIS A 371 -12.97 -12.89 -7.57
C HIS A 371 -11.88 -13.34 -6.56
N ALA A 372 -10.66 -12.81 -6.68
CA ALA A 372 -9.58 -13.10 -5.72
C ALA A 372 -9.90 -12.58 -4.31
N LEU A 373 -10.42 -11.35 -4.20
CA LEU A 373 -10.84 -10.77 -2.91
C LEU A 373 -11.99 -11.55 -2.27
N ASP A 374 -12.98 -11.99 -3.05
CA ASP A 374 -14.10 -12.81 -2.58
C ASP A 374 -13.60 -14.13 -1.96
N GLN A 375 -12.51 -14.70 -2.50
CA GLN A 375 -11.88 -15.93 -2.00
C GLN A 375 -10.84 -15.69 -0.89
N LYS A 376 -10.66 -14.47 -0.44
CA LYS A 376 -9.60 -14.08 0.52
C LYS A 376 -8.19 -14.37 -0.01
N ALA A 377 -8.00 -14.37 -1.32
CA ALA A 377 -6.69 -14.52 -1.93
C ALA A 377 -5.90 -13.21 -1.78
N ALA A 378 -4.59 -13.34 -1.59
CA ALA A 378 -3.69 -12.21 -1.65
C ALA A 378 -3.56 -11.71 -3.09
N VAL A 379 -3.26 -10.42 -3.27
CA VAL A 379 -3.05 -9.81 -4.59
C VAL A 379 -1.69 -9.15 -4.63
N THR A 380 -0.92 -9.44 -5.67
CA THR A 380 0.41 -8.85 -5.92
C THR A 380 0.47 -8.31 -7.34
N PHE A 381 0.98 -7.09 -7.51
CA PHE A 381 1.25 -6.52 -8.82
C PHE A 381 2.73 -6.49 -9.11
N ILE A 382 3.13 -6.92 -10.31
CA ILE A 382 4.49 -6.80 -10.83
C ILE A 382 4.58 -5.49 -11.62
N ARG A 383 5.47 -4.57 -11.21
CA ARG A 383 5.56 -3.20 -11.72
C ARG A 383 6.91 -2.86 -12.31
N ASP A 384 7.99 -3.37 -11.69
CA ASP A 384 9.34 -3.12 -12.20
C ASP A 384 9.43 -3.59 -13.65
N PRO A 385 9.93 -2.77 -14.59
CA PRO A 385 9.95 -3.10 -16.01
C PRO A 385 10.66 -4.42 -16.34
N ASP A 386 11.75 -4.71 -15.63
CA ASP A 386 12.55 -5.94 -15.87
C ASP A 386 11.80 -7.17 -15.34
N CYS A 387 11.23 -7.07 -14.13
CA CYS A 387 10.41 -8.12 -13.53
C CYS A 387 9.14 -8.37 -14.35
N ARG A 388 8.48 -7.32 -14.85
CA ARG A 388 7.32 -7.42 -15.73
C ARG A 388 7.63 -8.14 -17.02
N LYS A 389 8.74 -7.79 -17.69
CA LYS A 389 9.15 -8.47 -18.93
C LYS A 389 9.29 -9.98 -18.72
N ALA A 390 9.95 -10.40 -17.64
CA ALA A 390 10.09 -11.80 -17.30
C ALA A 390 8.76 -12.46 -16.94
N PHE A 391 7.91 -11.76 -16.17
CA PHE A 391 6.59 -12.25 -15.76
C PHE A 391 5.63 -12.40 -16.94
N THR A 392 5.50 -11.37 -17.79
CA THR A 392 4.59 -11.38 -18.94
C THR A 392 4.98 -12.41 -20.00
N ALA A 393 6.27 -12.75 -20.10
CA ALA A 393 6.73 -13.84 -20.97
C ALA A 393 6.16 -15.22 -20.56
N MET A 394 5.79 -15.40 -19.29
CA MET A 394 5.08 -16.59 -18.81
C MET A 394 3.55 -16.45 -19.05
N ALA A 395 2.95 -15.42 -18.45
CA ALA A 395 1.59 -14.97 -18.65
C ALA A 395 1.37 -13.67 -17.85
N PRO A 396 0.53 -12.71 -18.31
CA PRO A 396 0.28 -11.44 -17.61
C PRO A 396 -0.58 -11.60 -16.34
N LEU A 397 -1.18 -12.77 -16.12
CA LEU A 397 -1.96 -13.12 -14.94
C LEU A 397 -1.66 -14.57 -14.54
N ARG A 398 -1.21 -14.76 -13.29
CA ARG A 398 -0.90 -16.09 -12.73
C ARG A 398 -1.32 -16.16 -11.26
N ALA A 399 -1.43 -17.36 -10.73
CA ALA A 399 -1.82 -17.56 -9.35
C ALA A 399 -1.04 -18.68 -8.68
N TRP A 400 -0.75 -18.49 -7.39
CA TRP A 400 -0.43 -19.60 -6.48
C TRP A 400 -1.73 -20.29 -6.09
N LEU A 401 -1.71 -21.62 -6.10
CA LEU A 401 -2.88 -22.44 -5.83
C LEU A 401 -2.84 -23.00 -4.41
N ARG A 402 -4.00 -23.29 -3.87
CA ARG A 402 -4.14 -23.85 -2.52
C ARG A 402 -3.89 -25.36 -2.50
N TYR A 403 -4.25 -26.03 -3.60
CA TYR A 403 -4.16 -27.46 -3.84
C TYR A 403 -4.28 -27.78 -5.33
#